data_0748a3d2c4061d8b7ac10ee89509738e
#
_entry.id   0748a3d2c4061d8b7ac10ee89509738e
#
_cell.length_a   1.000
_cell.length_b   1.000
_cell.length_c   1.000
_cell.angle_alpha   90.00
_cell.angle_beta   90.00
_cell.angle_gamma   90.00
#
_symmetry.space_group_name_H-M   'P 1'
#
loop_
_entity.id
_entity.type
_entity.pdbx_description
1 polymer ?
#
loop_
_entity_poly.entity_id
_entity_poly.type
_entity_poly.pdbx_seq_one_letter_code
_entity_poly.pdbx_strand_id
1 'polypeptide(L)'
;MKESILRDKSKVFAIRIIKLYKFLLEEKKEFVISKQILRCGTSIGANFAEAIYGVSEADFMNKLSIAQKEASETIYWLELLYETDFITKEQFDSMLADADELVRLLAASIITMKKKKLITHTIRKRY
;
A
#
# COMPACT_ATOMS: atom_id res chain seq x y z
N MET A 1 -4.49 1.71 17.54
CA MET A 1 -5.44 2.42 16.66
C MET A 1 -5.10 2.13 15.21
N LYS A 2 -6.11 2.05 14.36
CA LYS A 2 -5.95 1.66 12.96
C LYS A 2 -4.96 2.53 12.18
N GLU A 3 -5.01 3.84 12.40
CA GLU A 3 -4.11 4.78 11.72
C GLU A 3 -2.65 4.56 12.07
N SER A 4 -2.36 4.31 13.35
CA SER A 4 -1.00 4.02 13.79
C SER A 4 -0.48 2.71 13.22
N ILE A 5 -1.36 1.69 13.13
CA ILE A 5 -1.01 0.39 12.55
C ILE A 5 -0.68 0.54 11.07
N LEU A 6 -1.52 1.23 10.30
CA LEU A 6 -1.28 1.47 8.88
C LEU A 6 0.00 2.27 8.64
N ARG A 7 0.21 3.33 9.42
CA ARG A 7 1.42 4.15 9.31
C ARG A 7 2.67 3.30 9.54
N ASP A 8 2.68 2.52 10.62
CA ASP A 8 3.86 1.74 10.98
C ASP A 8 4.11 0.60 9.99
N LYS A 9 3.07 -0.13 9.61
CA LYS A 9 3.20 -1.25 8.68
C LYS A 9 3.57 -0.80 7.27
N SER A 10 3.01 0.29 6.79
CA SER A 10 3.35 0.81 5.46
C SER A 10 4.77 1.34 5.41
N LYS A 11 5.27 1.92 6.50
CA LYS A 11 6.66 2.36 6.61
C LYS A 11 7.62 1.16 6.65
N VAL A 12 7.32 0.15 7.46
CA VAL A 12 8.13 -1.06 7.51
C VAL A 12 8.17 -1.73 6.14
N PHE A 13 7.04 -1.78 5.46
CA PHE A 13 6.97 -2.35 4.11
C PHE A 13 7.81 -1.53 3.12
N ALA A 14 7.76 -0.21 3.18
CA ALA A 14 8.57 0.66 2.33
C ALA A 14 10.08 0.38 2.53
N ILE A 15 10.49 0.17 3.77
CA ILE A 15 11.89 -0.18 4.08
C ILE A 15 12.26 -1.53 3.42
N ARG A 16 11.36 -2.51 3.50
CA ARG A 16 11.58 -3.81 2.85
C ARG A 16 11.66 -3.67 1.33
N ILE A 17 10.83 -2.83 0.75
CA ILE A 17 10.83 -2.54 -0.69
C ILE A 17 12.17 -1.91 -1.10
N ILE A 18 12.70 -0.98 -0.33
CA ILE A 18 14.00 -0.36 -0.61
C ILE A 18 15.11 -1.41 -0.56
N LYS A 19 15.06 -2.31 0.43
CA LYS A 19 16.03 -3.42 0.51
C LYS A 19 15.94 -4.35 -0.70
N LEU A 20 14.73 -4.67 -1.12
CA LEU A 20 14.49 -5.47 -2.32
C LEU A 20 15.04 -4.77 -3.56
N TYR A 21 14.78 -3.47 -3.68
CA TYR A 21 15.29 -2.65 -4.77
C TYR A 21 16.82 -2.76 -4.86
N LYS A 22 17.52 -2.56 -3.74
CA LYS A 22 18.98 -2.65 -3.69
C LYS A 22 19.48 -4.04 -4.10
N PHE A 23 18.82 -5.09 -3.61
CA PHE A 23 19.13 -6.47 -3.95
C PHE A 23 18.99 -6.70 -5.46
N LEU A 24 17.90 -6.23 -6.05
CA LEU A 24 17.65 -6.40 -7.48
C LEU A 24 18.70 -5.69 -8.32
N LEU A 25 19.12 -4.48 -7.93
CA LEU A 25 20.17 -3.75 -8.63
C LEU A 25 21.53 -4.43 -8.49
N GLU A 26 21.92 -4.75 -7.27
CA GLU A 26 23.29 -5.17 -6.96
C GLU A 26 23.53 -6.64 -7.31
N GLU A 27 22.59 -7.53 -6.94
CA GLU A 27 22.77 -8.97 -7.08
C GLU A 27 22.17 -9.52 -8.37
N LYS A 28 21.06 -8.96 -8.82
CA LYS A 28 20.33 -9.48 -9.98
C LYS A 28 20.49 -8.65 -11.25
N LYS A 29 21.07 -7.45 -11.14
CA LYS A 29 21.25 -6.54 -12.27
C LYS A 29 19.92 -6.28 -13.00
N GLU A 30 18.83 -6.23 -12.25
CA GLU A 30 17.51 -5.91 -12.77
C GLU A 30 17.25 -4.42 -12.55
N PHE A 31 17.08 -3.64 -13.63
CA PHE A 31 17.05 -2.18 -13.58
C PHE A 31 15.71 -1.56 -13.99
N VAL A 32 14.75 -2.38 -14.44
CA VAL A 32 13.47 -1.88 -14.96
C VAL A 32 12.34 -2.12 -13.96
N ILE A 33 12.07 -3.38 -13.63
CA ILE A 33 11.02 -3.75 -12.68
C ILE A 33 11.34 -3.23 -11.28
N SER A 34 12.63 -3.24 -10.93
CA SER A 34 13.10 -2.71 -9.64
C SER A 34 12.65 -1.28 -9.40
N LYS A 35 12.69 -0.42 -10.42
CA LYS A 35 12.25 0.98 -10.31
C LYS A 35 10.74 1.08 -10.13
N GLN A 36 10.00 0.24 -10.82
CA GLN A 36 8.54 0.23 -10.72
C GLN A 36 8.09 -0.19 -9.32
N ILE A 37 8.69 -1.25 -8.78
CA ILE A 37 8.31 -1.73 -7.46
C ILE A 37 8.76 -0.75 -6.36
N LEU A 38 9.91 -0.09 -6.54
CA LEU A 38 10.37 0.94 -5.62
C LEU A 38 9.34 2.06 -5.55
N ARG A 39 8.88 2.56 -6.70
CA ARG A 39 7.91 3.64 -6.78
C ARG A 39 6.59 3.26 -6.11
N CYS A 40 5.96 2.17 -6.55
CA CYS A 40 4.64 1.82 -6.02
C CYS A 40 4.69 1.32 -4.58
N GLY A 41 5.69 0.54 -4.22
CA GLY A 41 5.82 -0.01 -2.87
C GLY A 41 6.06 1.05 -1.79
N THR A 42 6.79 2.12 -2.13
CA THR A 42 7.00 3.24 -1.21
C THR A 42 5.84 4.24 -1.24
N SER A 43 5.06 4.28 -2.32
CA SER A 43 3.92 5.18 -2.46
C SER A 43 2.76 4.81 -1.53
N ILE A 44 2.65 3.56 -1.09
CA ILE A 44 1.60 3.14 -0.16
C ILE A 44 1.65 3.99 1.11
N GLY A 45 2.80 3.99 1.77
CA GLY A 45 3.01 4.75 2.99
C GLY A 45 2.99 6.25 2.77
N ALA A 46 3.54 6.71 1.63
CA ALA A 46 3.56 8.14 1.29
C ALA A 46 2.14 8.68 1.13
N ASN A 47 1.26 7.96 0.44
CA ASN A 47 -0.14 8.37 0.28
C ASN A 47 -0.90 8.31 1.61
N PHE A 48 -0.63 7.31 2.43
CA PHE A 48 -1.26 7.23 3.75
C PHE A 48 -0.81 8.41 4.64
N ALA A 49 0.47 8.75 4.60
CA ALA A 49 0.99 9.90 5.35
C ALA A 49 0.31 11.21 4.91
N GLU A 50 0.12 11.38 3.59
CA GLU A 50 -0.61 12.54 3.07
C GLU A 50 -2.09 12.53 3.48
N ALA A 51 -2.70 11.34 3.56
CA ALA A 51 -4.10 11.20 3.95
C ALA A 51 -4.33 11.75 5.37
N ILE A 52 -3.42 11.46 6.30
CA ILE A 52 -3.52 11.93 7.70
C ILE A 52 -3.58 13.46 7.77
N TYR A 53 -2.85 14.14 6.90
CA TYR A 53 -2.78 15.60 6.87
C TYR A 53 -3.70 16.21 5.82
N GLY A 54 -4.65 15.44 5.30
CA GLY A 54 -5.62 15.90 4.31
C GLY A 54 -6.57 16.93 4.87
N VAL A 55 -7.03 17.84 4.02
CA VAL A 55 -7.88 18.96 4.42
C VAL A 55 -9.35 18.58 4.57
N SER A 56 -9.74 17.37 4.13
CA SER A 56 -11.13 16.92 4.17
C SER A 56 -11.24 15.40 4.23
N GLU A 57 -12.42 14.90 4.59
CA GLU A 57 -12.70 13.46 4.55
C GLU A 57 -12.60 12.91 3.12
N ALA A 58 -12.99 13.72 2.13
CA ALA A 58 -12.88 13.33 0.72
C ALA A 58 -11.41 13.15 0.30
N ASP A 59 -10.52 14.04 0.75
CA ASP A 59 -9.08 13.91 0.52
C ASP A 59 -8.53 12.65 1.18
N PHE A 60 -8.92 12.40 2.43
CA PHE A 60 -8.52 11.22 3.18
C PHE A 60 -8.91 9.95 2.42
N MET A 61 -10.17 9.86 1.99
CA MET A 61 -10.69 8.74 1.21
C MET A 61 -9.94 8.53 -0.10
N ASN A 62 -9.69 9.64 -0.80
CA ASN A 62 -8.98 9.60 -2.08
C ASN A 62 -7.57 9.06 -1.91
N LYS A 63 -6.84 9.53 -0.90
CA LYS A 63 -5.48 9.08 -0.62
C LYS A 63 -5.43 7.61 -0.21
N LEU A 64 -6.40 7.14 0.58
CA LEU A 64 -6.52 5.72 0.94
C LEU A 64 -6.73 4.86 -0.31
N SER A 65 -7.58 5.30 -1.23
CA SER A 65 -7.85 4.59 -2.48
C SER A 65 -6.61 4.52 -3.37
N ILE A 66 -5.85 5.60 -3.45
CA ILE A 66 -4.58 5.62 -4.19
C ILE A 66 -3.58 4.65 -3.54
N ALA A 67 -3.46 4.68 -2.21
CA ALA A 67 -2.57 3.76 -1.49
C ALA A 67 -2.94 2.30 -1.77
N GLN A 68 -4.22 1.97 -1.78
CA GLN A 68 -4.70 0.62 -2.09
C GLN A 68 -4.34 0.20 -3.51
N LYS A 69 -4.50 1.11 -4.46
CA LYS A 69 -4.13 0.88 -5.86
C LYS A 69 -2.62 0.62 -5.99
N GLU A 70 -1.80 1.40 -5.29
CA GLU A 70 -0.36 1.22 -5.30
C GLU A 70 0.07 -0.12 -4.67
N ALA A 71 -0.64 -0.55 -3.63
CA ALA A 71 -0.40 -1.86 -3.01
C ALA A 71 -0.71 -2.99 -4.00
N SER A 72 -1.81 -2.88 -4.74
CA SER A 72 -2.18 -3.86 -5.77
C SER A 72 -1.15 -3.91 -6.90
N GLU A 73 -0.65 -2.76 -7.32
CA GLU A 73 0.41 -2.68 -8.34
C GLU A 73 1.69 -3.34 -7.83
N THR A 74 2.01 -3.13 -6.57
CA THR A 74 3.18 -3.75 -5.93
C THR A 74 3.10 -5.27 -5.98
N ILE A 75 1.94 -5.83 -5.72
CA ILE A 75 1.71 -7.28 -5.80
C ILE A 75 1.95 -7.79 -7.23
N TYR A 76 1.47 -7.06 -8.22
CA TYR A 76 1.71 -7.40 -9.63
C TYR A 76 3.21 -7.50 -9.93
N TRP A 77 4.00 -6.51 -9.52
CA TRP A 77 5.45 -6.54 -9.76
C TRP A 77 6.14 -7.66 -8.99
N LEU A 78 5.68 -7.98 -7.77
CA LEU A 78 6.19 -9.11 -7.00
C LEU A 78 5.95 -10.43 -7.74
N GLU A 79 4.76 -10.60 -8.30
CA GLU A 79 4.41 -11.79 -9.08
C GLU A 79 5.34 -11.93 -10.29
N LEU A 80 5.56 -10.85 -11.04
CA LEU A 80 6.46 -10.87 -12.18
C LEU A 80 7.89 -11.21 -11.78
N LEU A 81 8.39 -10.63 -10.69
CA LEU A 81 9.73 -10.91 -10.20
C LEU A 81 9.90 -12.39 -9.82
N TYR A 82 8.88 -12.96 -9.19
CA TYR A 82 8.89 -14.36 -8.81
C TYR A 82 8.80 -15.28 -10.05
N GLU A 83 7.86 -15.02 -10.93
CA GLU A 83 7.60 -15.87 -12.10
C GLU A 83 8.74 -15.78 -13.13
N THR A 84 9.60 -14.78 -13.06
CA THR A 84 10.79 -14.63 -13.92
C THR A 84 12.09 -14.92 -13.17
N ASP A 85 12.01 -15.55 -12.00
CA ASP A 85 13.13 -16.07 -11.23
C ASP A 85 14.10 -15.03 -10.66
N PHE A 86 13.66 -13.77 -10.47
CA PHE A 86 14.48 -12.77 -9.82
C PHE A 86 14.44 -12.88 -8.30
N ILE A 87 13.35 -13.43 -7.75
CA ILE A 87 13.21 -13.68 -6.31
C ILE A 87 12.74 -15.11 -6.09
N THR A 88 13.08 -15.66 -4.92
CA THR A 88 12.67 -17.02 -4.55
C THR A 88 11.23 -17.06 -4.09
N LYS A 89 10.64 -18.26 -4.02
CA LYS A 89 9.29 -18.44 -3.48
C LYS A 89 9.20 -17.91 -2.05
N GLU A 90 10.22 -18.15 -1.22
CA GLU A 90 10.25 -17.68 0.16
C GLU A 90 10.24 -16.16 0.25
N GLN A 91 11.05 -15.50 -0.58
CA GLN A 91 11.09 -14.04 -0.66
C GLN A 91 9.75 -13.49 -1.14
N PHE A 92 9.17 -14.11 -2.16
CA PHE A 92 7.88 -13.73 -2.70
C PHE A 92 6.77 -13.86 -1.65
N ASP A 93 6.68 -15.03 -1.00
CA ASP A 93 5.64 -15.29 0.00
C ASP A 93 5.73 -14.30 1.16
N SER A 94 6.93 -14.00 1.61
CA SER A 94 7.17 -13.06 2.70
C SER A 94 6.72 -11.64 2.36
N MET A 95 7.09 -11.16 1.17
CA MET A 95 6.71 -9.82 0.71
C MET A 95 5.22 -9.73 0.40
N LEU A 96 4.67 -10.78 -0.20
CA LEU A 96 3.25 -10.84 -0.53
C LEU A 96 2.37 -10.78 0.73
N ALA A 97 2.77 -11.48 1.79
CA ALA A 97 2.01 -11.47 3.05
C ALA A 97 1.88 -10.05 3.60
N ASP A 98 2.95 -9.26 3.57
CA ASP A 98 2.93 -7.88 4.04
C ASP A 98 2.09 -6.97 3.14
N ALA A 99 2.25 -7.11 1.82
CA ALA A 99 1.49 -6.32 0.85
C ALA A 99 -0.01 -6.61 0.98
N ASP A 100 -0.36 -7.89 1.11
CA ASP A 100 -1.73 -8.36 1.24
C ASP A 100 -2.38 -7.84 2.51
N GLU A 101 -1.64 -7.82 3.61
CA GLU A 101 -2.11 -7.23 4.87
C GLU A 101 -2.43 -5.76 4.70
N LEU A 102 -1.56 -5.01 4.01
CA LEU A 102 -1.80 -3.59 3.75
C LEU A 102 -3.05 -3.37 2.90
N VAL A 103 -3.26 -4.20 1.88
CA VAL A 103 -4.48 -4.13 1.05
C VAL A 103 -5.72 -4.31 1.92
N ARG A 104 -5.71 -5.31 2.82
CA ARG A 104 -6.85 -5.59 3.71
C ARG A 104 -7.08 -4.45 4.70
N LEU A 105 -6.02 -3.91 5.29
CA LEU A 105 -6.14 -2.81 6.25
C LEU A 105 -6.68 -1.54 5.59
N LEU A 106 -6.19 -1.23 4.39
CA LEU A 106 -6.67 -0.08 3.61
C LEU A 106 -8.13 -0.26 3.21
N ALA A 107 -8.51 -1.46 2.75
CA ALA A 107 -9.89 -1.77 2.39
C ALA A 107 -10.83 -1.59 3.58
N ALA A 108 -10.43 -2.07 4.76
CA ALA A 108 -11.22 -1.93 5.99
C ALA A 108 -11.40 -0.46 6.36
N SER A 109 -10.35 0.36 6.22
CA SER A 109 -10.42 1.79 6.51
C SER A 109 -11.34 2.52 5.54
N ILE A 110 -11.29 2.17 4.26
CA ILE A 110 -12.17 2.74 3.22
C ILE A 110 -13.63 2.40 3.52
N ILE A 111 -13.92 1.16 3.86
CA ILE A 111 -15.28 0.70 4.21
C ILE A 111 -15.79 1.46 5.42
N THR A 112 -14.97 1.61 6.46
CA THR A 112 -15.33 2.34 7.67
C THR A 112 -15.68 3.79 7.35
N MET A 113 -14.88 4.46 6.53
CA MET A 113 -15.14 5.85 6.13
C MET A 113 -16.42 5.98 5.30
N LYS A 114 -16.69 5.05 4.40
CA LYS A 114 -17.93 5.05 3.61
C LYS A 114 -19.16 4.88 4.48
N LYS A 115 -19.11 3.99 5.47
CA LYS A 115 -20.22 3.80 6.43
C LYS A 115 -20.45 5.05 7.26
N LYS A 116 -19.39 5.68 7.75
CA LYS A 116 -19.47 6.93 8.52
C LYS A 116 -20.12 8.03 7.71
N LYS A 117 -19.72 8.20 6.44
CA LYS A 117 -20.26 9.19 5.52
C LYS A 117 -21.75 8.95 5.26
N LEU A 118 -22.15 7.70 5.05
CA LEU A 118 -23.54 7.33 4.82
C LEU A 118 -24.42 7.63 6.02
N ILE A 119 -23.97 7.31 7.24
CA ILE A 119 -24.69 7.60 8.47
C ILE A 119 -24.88 9.10 8.63
N THR A 120 -23.83 9.89 8.45
CA THR A 120 -23.88 11.35 8.52
C THR A 120 -24.88 11.91 7.51
N HIS A 121 -24.89 11.43 6.29
CA HIS A 121 -25.82 11.86 5.26
C HIS A 121 -27.27 11.55 5.64
N THR A 122 -27.52 10.35 6.15
CA THR A 122 -28.85 9.94 6.61
C THR A 122 -29.36 10.84 7.74
N ILE A 123 -28.51 11.16 8.71
CA ILE A 123 -28.86 12.06 9.82
C ILE A 123 -29.22 13.44 9.29
N ARG A 124 -28.42 13.98 8.39
CA ARG A 124 -28.68 15.31 7.78
C ARG A 124 -30.02 15.36 7.06
N LYS A 125 -30.39 14.31 6.36
CA LYS A 125 -31.68 14.23 5.66
C LYS A 125 -32.86 14.18 6.60
N ARG A 126 -32.66 13.62 7.80
CA ARG A 126 -33.74 13.46 8.81
C ARG A 126 -34.10 14.76 9.50
N TYR A 127 -33.15 15.62 9.64
CA TYR A 127 -33.27 16.87 10.36
C TYR A 127 -32.88 18.06 9.49
#